data_0fd6c01d82471e4e5653523a02ad56c0
#
_entry.id   0fd6c01d82471e4e5653523a02ad56c0
#
_cell.length_a   1.000
_cell.length_b   1.000
_cell.length_c   1.000
_cell.angle_alpha   90.00
_cell.angle_beta   90.00
_cell.angle_gamma   90.00
#
_symmetry.space_group_name_H-M   'P 1'
#
loop_
_entity.id
_entity.type
_entity.pdbx_description
1 polymer ?
#
loop_
_entity_poly.entity_id
_entity_poly.type
_entity_poly.pdbx_seq_one_letter_code
_entity_poly.pdbx_strand_id
1 'polypeptide(L)'
;MQNESTSTFVICIAGACAAWCSFILLVQLIGFTQLYRRYSTIPTPAASLELPDEEIPHVTILRPVKGLEPQLYECLAATFKQTYPKNKLTIYLCVASRSDPAYTTLERLIADFPGFDAKVFVEEDDPNLSGDGGQETNLGPNPKIRNMSRGYREAKGDILWVMDCNVWVGKGVLGRMVDKLCGFAPGGRRVTPYKLVHQLPLVVDSVGASKGEEARGLLSDESREDGSETLPSRSGHGGLFSWGGGRLEEIFMAGSHAKFYTAINTVAVAPCIVGKSNMFRRSHLDSLTSASTSPYAPGIDFFSNNICEDHLIGDLLWRNSVPEQPNGEKFKNHGLVFGDVAIQPMASTSVTDYIARRVRWLRVRKWTVVLATLVEPGVESMLCSAYAAFALTTLPQLRDTLGLPSSWTAFIVVWFMYITLWMGVDRLTYNKLHSVASVELDEDTPSFARPPQGPRRRFGEWFAAWLGREVLALPIWVFAVLGGTTVKWRNKTFWVGMDMKVYKYDGDESTDEAVPEGVAGKARSD
;
A
#
# COMPACT_ATOMS: atom_id res chain seq x y z
N MET A 1 7.76 -53.44 18.31
CA MET A 1 7.89 -51.98 18.14
C MET A 1 9.13 -51.78 17.28
N GLN A 2 8.95 -51.67 15.97
CA GLN A 2 10.03 -51.38 15.03
C GLN A 2 10.41 -49.93 15.21
N ASN A 3 11.64 -49.69 15.69
CA ASN A 3 12.32 -48.40 15.62
C ASN A 3 12.68 -48.15 14.13
N GLU A 4 11.75 -47.67 13.31
CA GLU A 4 12.12 -47.14 12.01
C GLU A 4 13.03 -45.93 12.24
N SER A 5 14.31 -46.13 11.95
CA SER A 5 15.27 -45.02 11.98
C SER A 5 14.83 -43.98 10.97
N THR A 6 14.32 -42.84 11.43
CA THR A 6 13.96 -41.72 10.57
C THR A 6 15.18 -41.40 9.70
N SER A 7 14.97 -41.37 8.38
CA SER A 7 16.05 -41.10 7.43
C SER A 7 16.75 -39.78 7.77
N THR A 8 18.05 -39.74 7.67
CA THR A 8 18.88 -38.53 7.87
C THR A 8 18.37 -37.36 7.02
N PHE A 9 17.90 -37.64 5.80
CA PHE A 9 17.30 -36.65 4.91
C PHE A 9 16.04 -35.97 5.52
N VAL A 10 15.14 -36.77 6.10
CA VAL A 10 13.92 -36.26 6.77
C VAL A 10 14.28 -35.41 7.99
N ILE A 11 15.30 -35.81 8.76
CA ILE A 11 15.82 -35.04 9.91
C ILE A 11 16.37 -33.69 9.43
N CYS A 12 17.14 -33.66 8.35
CA CYS A 12 17.64 -32.41 7.76
C CYS A 12 16.53 -31.46 7.33
N ILE A 13 15.48 -31.99 6.65
CA ILE A 13 14.31 -31.18 6.28
C ILE A 13 13.60 -30.65 7.53
N ALA A 14 13.37 -31.49 8.53
CA ALA A 14 12.73 -31.08 9.77
C ALA A 14 13.56 -30.02 10.51
N GLY A 15 14.89 -30.11 10.48
CA GLY A 15 15.81 -29.09 11.01
C GLY A 15 15.68 -27.76 10.26
N ALA A 16 15.63 -27.79 8.94
CA ALA A 16 15.41 -26.60 8.11
C ALA A 16 14.04 -25.96 8.40
N CYS A 17 12.98 -26.77 8.53
CA CYS A 17 11.65 -26.29 8.94
C CYS A 17 11.66 -25.64 10.32
N ALA A 18 12.35 -26.25 11.30
CA ALA A 18 12.49 -25.68 12.65
C ALA A 18 13.19 -24.31 12.62
N ALA A 19 14.31 -24.22 11.89
CA ALA A 19 15.07 -22.98 11.76
C ALA A 19 14.22 -21.88 11.09
N TRP A 20 13.52 -22.23 10.01
CA TRP A 20 12.62 -21.31 9.31
C TRP A 20 11.50 -20.79 10.21
N CYS A 21 10.76 -21.68 10.87
CA CYS A 21 9.68 -21.29 11.77
C CYS A 21 10.16 -20.45 12.95
N SER A 22 11.34 -20.77 13.52
CA SER A 22 11.94 -19.97 14.59
C SER A 22 12.27 -18.55 14.11
N PHE A 23 12.82 -18.42 12.90
CA PHE A 23 13.08 -17.13 12.28
C PHE A 23 11.78 -16.34 12.05
N ILE A 24 10.75 -16.97 11.47
CA ILE A 24 9.46 -16.32 11.24
C ILE A 24 8.79 -15.90 12.56
N LEU A 25 8.86 -16.75 13.59
CA LEU A 25 8.35 -16.41 14.93
C LEU A 25 9.05 -15.17 15.50
N LEU A 26 10.39 -15.09 15.38
CA LEU A 26 11.15 -13.93 15.81
C LEU A 26 10.71 -12.65 15.07
N VAL A 27 10.58 -12.71 13.74
CA VAL A 27 10.10 -11.58 12.92
C VAL A 27 8.70 -11.15 13.36
N GLN A 28 7.78 -12.10 13.56
CA GLN A 28 6.42 -11.84 14.03
C GLN A 28 6.42 -11.19 15.41
N LEU A 29 7.26 -11.67 16.33
CA LEU A 29 7.37 -11.12 17.69
C LEU A 29 7.88 -9.68 17.69
N ILE A 30 8.90 -9.38 16.87
CA ILE A 30 9.40 -8.01 16.69
C ILE A 30 8.28 -7.12 16.17
N GLY A 31 7.61 -7.52 15.08
CA GLY A 31 6.53 -6.74 14.48
C GLY A 31 5.37 -6.50 15.45
N PHE A 32 4.88 -7.55 16.09
CA PHE A 32 3.82 -7.48 17.08
C PHE A 32 4.17 -6.54 18.24
N THR A 33 5.36 -6.69 18.82
CA THR A 33 5.81 -5.87 19.95
C THR A 33 5.90 -4.39 19.56
N GLN A 34 6.44 -4.09 18.37
CA GLN A 34 6.53 -2.71 17.89
C GLN A 34 5.15 -2.12 17.61
N LEU A 35 4.23 -2.88 17.00
CA LEU A 35 2.85 -2.43 16.78
C LEU A 35 2.17 -2.09 18.11
N TYR A 36 2.27 -2.95 19.12
CA TYR A 36 1.68 -2.69 20.42
C TYR A 36 2.30 -1.51 21.15
N ARG A 37 3.61 -1.32 21.05
CA ARG A 37 4.31 -0.21 21.73
C ARG A 37 4.10 1.13 21.04
N ARG A 38 4.08 1.15 19.71
CA ARG A 38 4.15 2.38 18.93
C ARG A 38 2.79 2.91 18.46
N TYR A 39 1.77 2.05 18.38
CA TYR A 39 0.44 2.43 17.90
C TYR A 39 -0.62 2.40 19.02
N SER A 40 -0.20 2.62 20.27
CA SER A 40 -1.09 2.61 21.45
C SER A 40 -1.50 3.99 21.90
N THR A 41 -0.74 5.01 21.56
CA THR A 41 -0.93 6.39 22.01
C THR A 41 -0.70 7.34 20.85
N ILE A 42 -1.33 8.50 20.94
CA ILE A 42 -1.12 9.59 19.98
C ILE A 42 0.37 9.95 19.96
N PRO A 43 1.00 10.08 18.77
CA PRO A 43 2.40 10.50 18.66
C PRO A 43 2.61 11.91 19.18
N THR A 44 3.84 12.19 19.61
CA THR A 44 4.21 13.55 20.04
C THR A 44 4.08 14.55 18.88
N PRO A 45 3.74 15.80 19.16
CA PRO A 45 3.77 16.87 18.15
C PRO A 45 5.13 16.97 17.46
N ALA A 46 5.13 17.47 16.24
CA ALA A 46 6.33 17.58 15.44
C ALA A 46 7.27 18.66 15.98
N ALA A 47 8.56 18.32 16.14
CA ALA A 47 9.60 19.23 16.61
C ALA A 47 9.92 20.33 15.58
N SER A 48 9.74 20.07 14.28
CA SER A 48 9.91 21.06 13.22
C SER A 48 8.98 22.25 13.35
N LEU A 49 7.83 22.11 14.01
CA LEU A 49 6.88 23.21 14.21
C LEU A 49 7.32 24.19 15.31
N GLU A 50 8.31 23.82 16.12
CA GLU A 50 8.91 24.68 17.12
C GLU A 50 10.08 25.53 16.56
N LEU A 51 10.49 25.27 15.31
CA LEU A 51 11.57 25.99 14.66
C LEU A 51 11.12 27.38 14.17
N PRO A 52 12.06 28.33 14.02
CA PRO A 52 11.79 29.58 13.30
C PRO A 52 11.27 29.28 11.88
N ASP A 53 10.36 30.12 11.38
CA ASP A 53 9.72 29.90 10.08
C ASP A 53 10.73 29.71 8.93
N GLU A 54 11.87 30.38 8.99
CA GLU A 54 12.95 30.29 8.00
C GLU A 54 13.63 28.92 7.97
N GLU A 55 13.66 28.21 9.10
CA GLU A 55 14.25 26.88 9.23
C GLU A 55 13.29 25.74 8.92
N ILE A 56 11.98 26.01 8.86
CA ILE A 56 10.98 25.02 8.53
C ILE A 56 11.11 24.68 7.01
N PRO A 57 11.38 23.41 6.65
CA PRO A 57 11.55 23.03 5.28
C PRO A 57 10.27 23.22 4.46
N HIS A 58 10.42 23.60 3.19
CA HIS A 58 9.30 23.60 2.25
C HIS A 58 9.01 22.16 1.77
N VAL A 59 7.75 21.78 1.75
CA VAL A 59 7.29 20.46 1.30
C VAL A 59 6.35 20.61 0.11
N THR A 60 6.59 19.86 -0.95
CA THR A 60 5.64 19.70 -2.05
C THR A 60 4.98 18.33 -1.95
N ILE A 61 3.65 18.31 -1.90
CA ILE A 61 2.87 17.08 -1.88
C ILE A 61 2.35 16.77 -3.29
N LEU A 62 2.61 15.55 -3.76
CA LEU A 62 2.13 15.04 -5.04
C LEU A 62 1.05 14.00 -4.81
N ARG A 63 -0.15 14.25 -5.35
CA ARG A 63 -1.34 13.39 -5.25
C ARG A 63 -1.75 12.92 -6.65
N PRO A 64 -1.27 11.74 -7.12
CA PRO A 64 -1.72 11.18 -8.39
C PRO A 64 -3.15 10.64 -8.27
N VAL A 65 -4.09 11.24 -9.01
CA VAL A 65 -5.52 10.92 -8.95
C VAL A 65 -5.95 10.22 -10.22
N LYS A 66 -6.84 9.23 -10.09
CA LYS A 66 -7.54 8.60 -11.21
C LYS A 66 -8.88 8.04 -10.76
N GLY A 67 -9.96 8.52 -11.38
CA GLY A 67 -11.32 8.06 -11.11
C GLY A 67 -11.81 8.40 -9.70
N LEU A 68 -13.05 8.07 -9.43
CA LEU A 68 -13.65 8.27 -8.12
C LEU A 68 -13.32 7.07 -7.21
N GLU A 69 -12.41 7.29 -6.27
CA GLU A 69 -12.09 6.35 -5.20
C GLU A 69 -13.03 6.57 -4.00
N PRO A 70 -13.29 5.53 -3.19
CA PRO A 70 -14.08 5.70 -1.97
C PRO A 70 -13.52 6.79 -1.07
N GLN A 71 -14.36 7.72 -0.63
CA GLN A 71 -13.99 8.84 0.25
C GLN A 71 -12.84 9.70 -0.32
N LEU A 72 -12.83 9.89 -1.65
CA LEU A 72 -11.77 10.62 -2.36
C LEU A 72 -11.57 12.03 -1.81
N TYR A 73 -12.69 12.76 -1.61
CA TYR A 73 -12.65 14.14 -1.12
C TYR A 73 -11.97 14.21 0.26
N GLU A 74 -12.37 13.36 1.21
CA GLU A 74 -11.83 13.31 2.57
C GLU A 74 -10.34 12.94 2.58
N CYS A 75 -9.95 11.99 1.74
CA CYS A 75 -8.56 11.58 1.59
C CYS A 75 -7.69 12.71 1.05
N LEU A 76 -8.16 13.45 0.06
CA LEU A 76 -7.43 14.57 -0.52
C LEU A 76 -7.45 15.80 0.43
N ALA A 77 -8.59 16.09 1.05
CA ALA A 77 -8.75 17.19 2.01
C ALA A 77 -7.81 17.07 3.21
N ALA A 78 -7.47 15.84 3.65
CA ALA A 78 -6.49 15.61 4.70
C ALA A 78 -5.13 16.27 4.41
N THR A 79 -4.78 16.47 3.16
CA THR A 79 -3.55 17.14 2.73
C THR A 79 -3.57 18.63 3.08
N PHE A 80 -4.73 19.28 2.94
CA PHE A 80 -4.93 20.70 3.26
C PHE A 80 -5.12 20.95 4.75
N LYS A 81 -5.45 19.91 5.51
CA LYS A 81 -5.70 19.97 6.95
C LYS A 81 -4.46 19.65 7.81
N GLN A 82 -3.28 19.55 7.18
CA GLN A 82 -2.05 19.33 7.93
C GLN A 82 -1.68 20.51 8.82
N THR A 83 -1.26 20.21 10.05
CA THR A 83 -0.67 21.21 10.97
C THR A 83 0.75 21.51 10.50
N TYR A 84 0.86 22.36 9.49
CA TYR A 84 2.13 22.81 8.90
C TYR A 84 1.95 24.22 8.33
N PRO A 85 2.96 25.10 8.34
CA PRO A 85 2.83 26.46 7.82
C PRO A 85 2.43 26.45 6.34
N LYS A 86 1.36 27.17 6.00
CA LYS A 86 0.82 27.21 4.62
C LYS A 86 1.83 27.75 3.60
N ASN A 87 2.66 28.72 4.00
CA ASN A 87 3.73 29.28 3.17
C ASN A 87 4.89 28.30 2.91
N LYS A 88 4.95 27.17 3.64
CA LYS A 88 5.93 26.10 3.49
C LYS A 88 5.33 24.83 2.85
N LEU A 89 4.13 24.92 2.30
CA LEU A 89 3.40 23.79 1.76
C LEU A 89 2.88 24.11 0.36
N THR A 90 3.23 23.26 -0.60
CA THR A 90 2.68 23.26 -1.96
C THR A 90 1.96 21.93 -2.22
N ILE A 91 0.78 21.96 -2.81
CA ILE A 91 -0.05 20.78 -3.06
C ILE A 91 -0.35 20.66 -4.54
N TYR A 92 0.04 19.55 -5.16
CA TYR A 92 -0.22 19.27 -6.55
C TYR A 92 -1.13 18.03 -6.68
N LEU A 93 -2.31 18.26 -7.21
CA LEU A 93 -3.29 17.22 -7.54
C LEU A 93 -3.10 16.88 -9.03
N CYS A 94 -2.63 15.67 -9.31
CA CYS A 94 -2.22 15.27 -10.64
C CYS A 94 -3.23 14.29 -11.24
N VAL A 95 -3.85 14.65 -12.38
CA VAL A 95 -4.87 13.86 -13.08
C VAL A 95 -4.50 13.69 -14.54
N ALA A 96 -4.91 12.58 -15.17
CA ALA A 96 -4.53 12.30 -16.55
C ALA A 96 -5.26 13.19 -17.56
N SER A 97 -6.56 13.44 -17.35
CA SER A 97 -7.44 14.16 -18.27
C SER A 97 -8.47 14.99 -17.51
N ARG A 98 -8.95 16.05 -18.14
CA ARG A 98 -10.12 16.80 -17.63
C ARG A 98 -11.42 16.00 -17.71
N SER A 99 -11.47 14.98 -18.56
CA SER A 99 -12.59 14.04 -18.65
C SER A 99 -12.59 12.99 -17.52
N ASP A 100 -11.56 12.92 -16.69
CA ASP A 100 -11.54 12.01 -15.54
C ASP A 100 -12.65 12.40 -14.53
N PRO A 101 -13.50 11.47 -14.10
CA PRO A 101 -14.61 11.78 -13.19
C PRO A 101 -14.18 12.39 -11.84
N ALA A 102 -12.91 12.27 -11.47
CA ALA A 102 -12.39 12.94 -10.27
C ALA A 102 -12.12 14.43 -10.46
N TYR A 103 -12.02 14.93 -11.71
CA TYR A 103 -11.57 16.29 -12.01
C TYR A 103 -12.40 17.37 -11.31
N THR A 104 -13.72 17.25 -11.34
CA THR A 104 -14.63 18.18 -10.65
C THR A 104 -14.43 18.19 -9.13
N THR A 105 -14.12 17.03 -8.55
CA THR A 105 -13.76 16.94 -7.11
C THR A 105 -12.47 17.69 -6.82
N LEU A 106 -11.48 17.66 -7.71
CA LEU A 106 -10.21 18.38 -7.55
C LEU A 106 -10.41 19.89 -7.61
N GLU A 107 -11.22 20.41 -8.55
CA GLU A 107 -11.56 21.83 -8.65
C GLU A 107 -12.30 22.32 -7.40
N ARG A 108 -13.32 21.57 -6.97
CA ARG A 108 -14.04 21.84 -5.72
C ARG A 108 -13.10 21.93 -4.53
N LEU A 109 -12.17 20.96 -4.41
CA LEU A 109 -11.23 20.91 -3.29
C LEU A 109 -10.35 22.17 -3.23
N ILE A 110 -9.85 22.65 -4.38
CA ILE A 110 -9.06 23.89 -4.42
C ILE A 110 -9.92 25.10 -4.03
N ALA A 111 -11.18 25.13 -4.45
CA ALA A 111 -12.11 26.20 -4.09
C ALA A 111 -12.46 26.20 -2.59
N ASP A 112 -12.59 25.03 -1.98
CA ASP A 112 -12.92 24.86 -0.56
C ASP A 112 -11.74 25.24 0.36
N PHE A 113 -10.49 25.21 -0.16
CA PHE A 113 -9.28 25.56 0.61
C PHE A 113 -8.52 26.76 0.00
N PRO A 114 -9.11 27.96 -0.02
CA PRO A 114 -8.45 29.15 -0.55
C PRO A 114 -7.24 29.54 0.30
N GLY A 115 -6.22 30.08 -0.32
CA GLY A 115 -4.99 30.55 0.36
C GLY A 115 -3.94 29.48 0.57
N PHE A 116 -4.11 28.26 0.03
CA PHE A 116 -3.03 27.31 -0.17
C PHE A 116 -2.38 27.49 -1.54
N ASP A 117 -1.07 27.24 -1.61
CA ASP A 117 -0.37 27.08 -2.88
C ASP A 117 -0.70 25.70 -3.46
N ALA A 118 -1.84 25.60 -4.14
CA ALA A 118 -2.38 24.35 -4.66
C ALA A 118 -2.74 24.46 -6.14
N LYS A 119 -2.45 23.42 -6.92
CA LYS A 119 -2.76 23.35 -8.36
C LYS A 119 -3.24 21.97 -8.76
N VAL A 120 -4.14 21.94 -9.75
CA VAL A 120 -4.44 20.72 -10.51
C VAL A 120 -3.53 20.70 -11.74
N PHE A 121 -2.73 19.63 -11.86
CA PHE A 121 -1.98 19.33 -13.07
C PHE A 121 -2.70 18.26 -13.88
N VAL A 122 -2.93 18.56 -15.14
CA VAL A 122 -3.52 17.63 -16.11
C VAL A 122 -2.41 17.14 -17.03
N GLU A 123 -2.26 15.82 -17.16
CA GLU A 123 -1.22 15.20 -18.01
C GLU A 123 -1.34 15.65 -19.46
N GLU A 124 -2.58 15.72 -19.99
CA GLU A 124 -2.86 16.17 -21.36
C GLU A 124 -2.36 17.59 -21.65
N ASP A 125 -2.26 18.44 -20.64
CA ASP A 125 -1.79 19.84 -20.78
C ASP A 125 -0.26 19.96 -20.60
N ASP A 126 0.45 18.84 -20.40
CA ASP A 126 1.91 18.88 -20.23
C ASP A 126 2.62 19.01 -21.58
N PRO A 127 3.29 20.15 -21.85
CA PRO A 127 3.96 20.35 -23.13
C PRO A 127 5.04 19.29 -23.44
N ASN A 128 5.58 18.67 -22.41
CA ASN A 128 6.59 17.62 -22.58
C ASN A 128 5.98 16.24 -22.92
N LEU A 129 4.68 16.10 -22.75
CA LEU A 129 3.94 14.87 -23.04
C LEU A 129 2.97 15.01 -24.21
N SER A 130 2.57 16.25 -24.54
CA SER A 130 1.69 16.62 -25.64
C SER A 130 2.52 17.09 -26.84
N GLY A 131 3.33 16.20 -27.43
CA GLY A 131 4.14 16.56 -28.59
C GLY A 131 3.29 17.02 -29.76
N ASP A 132 3.44 18.28 -30.19
CA ASP A 132 2.95 18.77 -31.48
C ASP A 132 3.63 17.97 -32.59
N GLY A 133 2.88 17.12 -33.31
CA GLY A 133 3.36 16.47 -34.53
C GLY A 133 3.74 14.99 -34.42
N GLY A 134 3.10 14.18 -33.58
CA GLY A 134 3.18 12.71 -33.68
C GLY A 134 4.53 12.10 -33.25
N GLN A 135 5.42 12.85 -32.59
CA GLN A 135 6.54 12.25 -31.89
C GLN A 135 6.03 11.59 -30.61
N GLU A 136 6.18 10.26 -30.52
CA GLU A 136 5.93 9.52 -29.29
C GLU A 136 6.65 10.23 -28.14
N THR A 137 5.88 10.56 -27.12
CA THR A 137 6.40 11.17 -25.90
C THR A 137 7.52 10.31 -25.33
N ASN A 138 8.67 10.90 -25.08
CA ASN A 138 9.85 10.20 -24.53
C ASN A 138 9.65 9.62 -23.11
N LEU A 139 8.41 9.52 -22.61
CA LEU A 139 8.11 9.01 -21.27
C LEU A 139 7.44 7.62 -21.38
N GLY A 140 7.92 6.69 -20.56
CA GLY A 140 7.43 5.31 -20.53
C GLY A 140 5.95 5.18 -20.19
N PRO A 141 5.40 3.96 -20.28
CA PRO A 141 3.96 3.71 -20.20
C PRO A 141 3.36 3.72 -18.79
N ASN A 142 4.14 3.92 -17.73
CA ASN A 142 3.60 3.97 -16.37
C ASN A 142 2.67 5.18 -16.17
N PRO A 143 1.33 4.96 -16.07
CA PRO A 143 0.38 6.07 -16.02
C PRO A 143 0.43 6.86 -14.71
N LYS A 144 1.03 6.32 -13.65
CA LYS A 144 1.20 7.06 -12.38
C LYS A 144 2.37 8.04 -12.48
N ILE A 145 3.48 7.61 -13.06
CA ILE A 145 4.64 8.48 -13.29
C ILE A 145 4.27 9.58 -14.28
N ARG A 146 3.65 9.24 -15.42
CA ARG A 146 3.19 10.22 -16.41
C ARG A 146 2.34 11.30 -15.76
N ASN A 147 1.38 10.90 -14.95
CA ASN A 147 0.47 11.79 -14.24
C ASN A 147 1.20 12.74 -13.26
N MET A 148 2.25 12.28 -12.59
CA MET A 148 3.02 13.08 -11.62
C MET A 148 4.20 13.85 -12.23
N SER A 149 4.63 13.55 -13.44
CA SER A 149 5.87 14.04 -14.04
C SER A 149 5.97 15.56 -14.01
N ARG A 150 4.93 16.28 -14.46
CA ARG A 150 4.89 17.74 -14.41
C ARG A 150 4.97 18.27 -12.98
N GLY A 151 4.17 17.69 -12.06
CA GLY A 151 4.18 18.09 -10.65
C GLY A 151 5.54 17.90 -9.99
N TYR A 152 6.26 16.84 -10.36
CA TYR A 152 7.63 16.62 -9.91
C TYR A 152 8.61 17.67 -10.42
N ARG A 153 8.55 17.99 -11.71
CA ARG A 153 9.44 19.01 -12.32
C ARG A 153 9.18 20.41 -11.76
N GLU A 154 7.91 20.77 -11.52
CA GLU A 154 7.52 22.09 -11.01
C GLU A 154 7.50 22.15 -9.46
N ALA A 155 7.92 21.07 -8.77
CA ALA A 155 7.91 21.01 -7.32
C ALA A 155 8.76 22.11 -6.69
N LYS A 156 8.21 22.77 -5.67
CA LYS A 156 8.89 23.78 -4.87
C LYS A 156 9.63 23.13 -3.71
N GLY A 157 10.80 23.62 -3.38
CA GLY A 157 11.65 23.03 -2.36
C GLY A 157 12.24 21.67 -2.74
N ASP A 158 12.93 21.05 -1.80
CA ASP A 158 13.64 19.78 -2.00
C ASP A 158 12.87 18.56 -1.47
N ILE A 159 11.95 18.76 -0.52
CA ILE A 159 11.20 17.67 0.10
C ILE A 159 9.92 17.39 -0.68
N LEU A 160 9.81 16.15 -1.16
CA LEU A 160 8.63 15.64 -1.85
C LEU A 160 7.90 14.61 -0.99
N TRP A 161 6.59 14.74 -0.89
CA TRP A 161 5.71 13.75 -0.31
C TRP A 161 4.74 13.21 -1.35
N VAL A 162 5.01 12.00 -1.82
CA VAL A 162 4.14 11.29 -2.77
C VAL A 162 3.14 10.45 -1.98
N MET A 163 1.85 10.69 -2.20
CA MET A 163 0.79 9.99 -1.47
C MET A 163 -0.35 9.62 -2.42
N ASP A 164 -0.77 8.35 -2.43
CA ASP A 164 -1.89 7.88 -3.26
C ASP A 164 -3.19 8.66 -2.94
N CYS A 165 -4.04 8.92 -3.94
CA CYS A 165 -5.26 9.72 -3.78
C CYS A 165 -6.25 9.13 -2.77
N ASN A 166 -6.25 7.81 -2.60
CA ASN A 166 -7.14 7.10 -1.68
C ASN A 166 -6.53 6.87 -0.29
N VAL A 167 -5.60 7.73 0.13
CA VAL A 167 -4.97 7.67 1.45
C VAL A 167 -5.34 8.91 2.26
N TRP A 168 -5.85 8.66 3.44
CA TRP A 168 -6.08 9.67 4.49
C TRP A 168 -4.99 9.58 5.56
N VAL A 169 -4.61 10.72 6.11
CA VAL A 169 -3.63 10.85 7.20
C VAL A 169 -4.08 11.88 8.24
N GLY A 170 -3.67 11.71 9.49
CA GLY A 170 -3.95 12.66 10.58
C GLY A 170 -3.22 14.00 10.40
N LYS A 171 -3.68 15.05 11.10
CA LYS A 171 -3.21 16.44 10.96
C LYS A 171 -1.71 16.64 11.26
N GLY A 172 -1.14 15.93 12.22
CA GLY A 172 0.27 16.11 12.62
C GLY A 172 1.28 15.29 11.81
N VAL A 173 0.81 14.50 10.85
CA VAL A 173 1.64 13.52 10.14
C VAL A 173 2.74 14.18 9.32
N LEU A 174 2.44 15.25 8.58
CA LEU A 174 3.43 15.94 7.74
C LEU A 174 4.64 16.40 8.55
N GLY A 175 4.42 17.09 9.66
CA GLY A 175 5.51 17.56 10.52
C GLY A 175 6.37 16.41 11.06
N ARG A 176 5.76 15.31 11.53
CA ARG A 176 6.51 14.15 12.03
C ARG A 176 7.29 13.41 10.93
N MET A 177 6.78 13.40 9.68
CA MET A 177 7.54 12.89 8.54
C MET A 177 8.74 13.79 8.23
N VAL A 178 8.56 15.11 8.25
CA VAL A 178 9.65 16.09 8.08
C VAL A 178 10.69 15.93 9.18
N ASP A 179 10.27 15.82 10.44
CA ASP A 179 11.17 15.60 11.58
C ASP A 179 12.07 14.40 11.35
N LYS A 180 11.47 13.28 10.97
CA LYS A 180 12.23 12.06 10.74
C LYS A 180 13.12 12.14 9.51
N LEU A 181 12.64 12.73 8.42
CA LEU A 181 13.44 12.90 7.20
C LEU A 181 14.63 13.84 7.43
N CYS A 182 14.43 14.94 8.18
CA CYS A 182 15.42 15.98 8.39
C CYS A 182 16.25 15.80 9.67
N GLY A 183 15.85 14.87 10.54
CA GLY A 183 16.53 14.62 11.80
C GLY A 183 16.23 15.67 12.88
N PHE A 184 15.04 16.27 12.85
CA PHE A 184 14.59 17.13 13.94
C PHE A 184 14.12 16.31 15.15
N ALA A 185 14.43 16.75 16.35
CA ALA A 185 14.02 16.11 17.58
C ALA A 185 13.66 17.16 18.63
N PRO A 186 12.77 16.82 19.59
CA PRO A 186 12.32 17.76 20.61
C PRO A 186 13.47 18.47 21.33
N GLY A 187 13.25 19.74 21.68
CA GLY A 187 14.25 20.57 22.37
C GLY A 187 15.40 21.02 21.47
N GLY A 188 15.17 21.21 20.17
CA GLY A 188 16.15 21.72 19.21
C GLY A 188 17.29 20.74 18.88
N ARG A 189 17.20 19.48 19.34
CA ARG A 189 18.21 18.46 19.06
C ARG A 189 18.15 18.01 17.60
N ARG A 190 19.31 17.60 17.09
CA ARG A 190 19.43 16.97 15.77
C ARG A 190 19.81 15.51 15.92
N VAL A 191 19.20 14.66 15.12
CA VAL A 191 19.53 13.23 14.98
C VAL A 191 19.82 12.93 13.52
N THR A 192 20.48 11.83 13.25
CA THR A 192 20.83 11.45 11.87
C THR A 192 19.57 11.36 11.00
N PRO A 193 19.48 12.15 9.91
CA PRO A 193 18.33 12.16 9.02
C PRO A 193 18.26 10.90 8.15
N TYR A 194 17.12 10.73 7.47
CA TYR A 194 16.86 9.61 6.59
C TYR A 194 16.82 10.04 5.13
N LYS A 195 17.15 9.10 4.22
CA LYS A 195 17.01 9.30 2.76
C LYS A 195 15.54 9.26 2.33
N LEU A 196 14.76 8.37 2.94
CA LEU A 196 13.34 8.18 2.69
C LEU A 196 12.61 7.85 3.99
N VAL A 197 11.42 8.41 4.17
CA VAL A 197 10.51 8.06 5.28
C VAL A 197 9.14 7.70 4.74
N HIS A 198 8.45 6.81 5.46
CA HIS A 198 7.16 6.28 5.04
C HIS A 198 6.30 5.89 6.24
N GLN A 199 5.04 5.53 5.99
CA GLN A 199 4.07 5.18 7.01
C GLN A 199 3.59 3.73 6.89
N LEU A 200 3.02 3.20 7.98
CA LEU A 200 2.31 1.93 7.97
C LEU A 200 0.96 2.11 7.25
N PRO A 201 0.70 1.40 6.15
CA PRO A 201 -0.61 1.44 5.52
C PRO A 201 -1.62 0.59 6.29
N LEU A 202 -2.83 1.12 6.43
CA LEU A 202 -3.97 0.45 7.05
C LEU A 202 -5.18 0.56 6.12
N VAL A 203 -5.83 -0.55 5.83
CA VAL A 203 -7.08 -0.58 5.06
C VAL A 203 -8.27 -0.62 6.01
N VAL A 204 -9.31 0.11 5.66
CA VAL A 204 -10.60 0.13 6.35
C VAL A 204 -11.70 -0.12 5.33
N ASP A 205 -12.39 -1.26 5.44
CA ASP A 205 -13.57 -1.53 4.63
C ASP A 205 -14.79 -0.81 5.24
N SER A 206 -15.30 0.20 4.52
CA SER A 206 -16.41 1.05 4.96
C SER A 206 -17.80 0.46 4.64
N VAL A 207 -17.87 -0.72 4.02
CA VAL A 207 -19.14 -1.40 3.73
C VAL A 207 -19.89 -1.71 5.02
N GLY A 208 -21.02 -1.04 5.23
CA GLY A 208 -21.87 -1.19 6.43
C GLY A 208 -21.95 0.07 7.31
N ALA A 209 -21.02 1.03 7.17
CA ALA A 209 -21.09 2.31 7.89
C ALA A 209 -21.86 3.40 7.13
N SER A 210 -22.02 3.27 5.81
CA SER A 210 -22.41 4.38 4.94
C SER A 210 -23.88 4.45 4.53
N LYS A 211 -24.77 3.56 4.97
CA LYS A 211 -26.21 3.72 4.66
C LYS A 211 -26.86 4.98 5.26
N GLY A 212 -26.17 5.66 6.18
CA GLY A 212 -26.66 6.88 6.83
C GLY A 212 -25.97 8.17 6.41
N GLU A 213 -24.70 8.13 5.99
CA GLU A 213 -23.88 9.34 5.75
C GLU A 213 -23.74 9.70 4.27
N GLU A 214 -23.66 8.73 3.36
CA GLU A 214 -23.76 9.00 1.92
C GLU A 214 -25.14 9.58 1.56
N ALA A 215 -26.19 9.08 2.21
CA ALA A 215 -27.54 9.65 2.10
C ALA A 215 -27.61 11.08 2.66
N ARG A 216 -26.87 11.43 3.70
CA ARG A 216 -26.84 12.79 4.26
C ARG A 216 -25.99 13.75 3.44
N GLY A 217 -24.87 13.29 2.87
CA GLY A 217 -24.06 14.11 1.95
C GLY A 217 -24.76 14.43 0.63
N LEU A 218 -25.60 13.52 0.13
CA LEU A 218 -26.45 13.72 -1.04
C LEU A 218 -27.71 14.55 -0.72
N LEU A 219 -28.26 14.46 0.51
CA LEU A 219 -29.48 15.18 0.92
C LEU A 219 -29.23 16.64 1.35
N SER A 220 -27.99 17.05 1.56
CA SER A 220 -27.65 18.46 1.80
C SER A 220 -27.55 19.30 0.52
N ASP A 221 -27.65 18.69 -0.65
CA ASP A 221 -27.62 19.38 -1.96
C ASP A 221 -28.97 19.30 -2.71
N GLU A 222 -30.04 18.78 -2.10
CA GLU A 222 -31.39 18.79 -2.64
C GLU A 222 -32.08 20.16 -2.44
N SER A 223 -31.58 21.17 -3.13
CA SER A 223 -32.37 22.33 -3.54
C SER A 223 -31.99 22.77 -4.94
N ARG A 224 -31.98 21.84 -5.90
CA ARG A 224 -32.12 22.14 -7.33
C ARG A 224 -32.68 20.95 -8.11
N GLU A 225 -33.70 21.29 -8.83
CA GLU A 225 -34.64 20.52 -9.61
C GLU A 225 -34.02 19.60 -10.68
N ASP A 226 -34.66 18.46 -10.82
CA ASP A 226 -35.03 17.73 -12.02
C ASP A 226 -33.92 17.29 -13.00
N GLY A 227 -33.72 15.97 -13.01
CA GLY A 227 -32.90 15.28 -14.01
C GLY A 227 -32.57 13.85 -13.55
N SER A 228 -33.54 12.92 -13.69
CA SER A 228 -33.38 11.53 -13.36
C SER A 228 -32.22 10.90 -14.15
N GLU A 229 -31.11 10.65 -13.47
CA GLU A 229 -30.23 9.53 -13.78
C GLU A 229 -30.04 8.68 -12.52
N THR A 230 -30.85 7.66 -12.42
CA THR A 230 -30.75 6.60 -11.42
C THR A 230 -29.39 5.90 -11.58
N LEU A 231 -28.51 6.07 -10.58
CA LEU A 231 -27.40 5.15 -10.36
C LEU A 231 -27.97 3.72 -10.36
N PRO A 232 -27.39 2.77 -11.11
CA PRO A 232 -27.95 1.43 -11.21
C PRO A 232 -27.96 0.79 -9.82
N SER A 233 -29.15 0.68 -9.24
CA SER A 233 -29.45 -0.22 -8.13
C SER A 233 -29.07 -1.62 -8.59
N ARG A 234 -27.93 -2.15 -8.17
CA ARG A 234 -27.54 -3.54 -8.36
C ARG A 234 -28.43 -4.45 -7.48
N SER A 235 -29.68 -4.58 -7.85
CA SER A 235 -30.50 -5.73 -7.51
C SER A 235 -30.21 -6.83 -8.53
N GLY A 236 -29.12 -7.56 -8.32
CA GLY A 236 -28.77 -8.73 -9.11
C GLY A 236 -28.13 -9.75 -8.19
N HIS A 237 -28.54 -10.99 -8.28
CA HIS A 237 -28.02 -12.14 -7.57
C HIS A 237 -26.50 -12.22 -7.69
N GLY A 238 -25.80 -11.49 -6.84
CA GLY A 238 -24.36 -11.54 -6.75
C GLY A 238 -23.95 -12.91 -6.20
N GLY A 239 -23.16 -13.68 -6.95
CA GLY A 239 -22.59 -14.93 -6.48
C GLY A 239 -21.77 -14.73 -5.19
N LEU A 240 -21.42 -15.81 -4.51
CA LEU A 240 -20.69 -15.85 -3.23
C LEU A 240 -19.39 -14.98 -3.22
N PHE A 241 -18.83 -14.69 -4.37
CA PHE A 241 -17.57 -13.94 -4.55
C PHE A 241 -17.77 -12.43 -4.88
N SER A 242 -19.02 -11.96 -4.95
CA SER A 242 -19.30 -10.55 -5.29
C SER A 242 -19.11 -9.58 -4.11
N TRP A 243 -18.83 -10.09 -2.92
CA TRP A 243 -18.75 -9.32 -1.67
C TRP A 243 -17.54 -9.75 -0.83
N GLY A 244 -17.06 -8.85 0.03
CA GLY A 244 -16.09 -9.21 1.08
C GLY A 244 -14.62 -9.04 0.72
N GLY A 245 -14.28 -8.63 -0.52
CA GLY A 245 -12.87 -8.39 -0.90
C GLY A 245 -12.20 -7.30 -0.08
N GLY A 246 -12.92 -6.23 0.25
CA GLY A 246 -12.42 -5.19 1.15
C GLY A 246 -12.09 -5.71 2.54
N ARG A 247 -12.86 -6.67 3.06
CA ARG A 247 -12.58 -7.33 4.35
C ARG A 247 -11.33 -8.22 4.29
N LEU A 248 -11.13 -8.94 3.19
CA LEU A 248 -9.90 -9.72 2.98
C LEU A 248 -8.67 -8.83 2.96
N GLU A 249 -8.75 -7.67 2.27
CA GLU A 249 -7.67 -6.69 2.24
C GLU A 249 -7.44 -6.05 3.63
N GLU A 250 -8.51 -5.71 4.35
CA GLU A 250 -8.46 -5.19 5.73
C GLU A 250 -7.72 -6.15 6.67
N ILE A 251 -8.03 -7.45 6.60
CA ILE A 251 -7.36 -8.49 7.39
C ILE A 251 -5.90 -8.66 6.98
N PHE A 252 -5.62 -8.69 5.67
CA PHE A 252 -4.26 -8.81 5.17
C PHE A 252 -3.37 -7.65 5.64
N MET A 253 -3.84 -6.42 5.47
CA MET A 253 -3.06 -5.22 5.80
C MET A 253 -2.85 -5.03 7.31
N ALA A 254 -3.84 -5.39 8.14
CA ALA A 254 -3.73 -5.29 9.59
C ALA A 254 -3.14 -6.54 10.28
N GLY A 255 -3.01 -7.65 9.58
CA GLY A 255 -2.44 -8.91 10.08
C GLY A 255 -0.98 -9.13 9.67
N SER A 256 -0.77 -10.07 8.77
CA SER A 256 0.57 -10.46 8.29
C SER A 256 1.36 -9.28 7.74
N HIS A 257 0.76 -8.48 6.86
CA HIS A 257 1.45 -7.33 6.27
C HIS A 257 1.98 -6.36 7.34
N ALA A 258 1.14 -5.94 8.28
CA ALA A 258 1.53 -4.98 9.32
C ALA A 258 2.70 -5.50 10.18
N LYS A 259 2.66 -6.77 10.58
CA LYS A 259 3.71 -7.37 11.41
C LYS A 259 5.04 -7.46 10.67
N PHE A 260 5.06 -8.00 9.45
CA PHE A 260 6.27 -8.11 8.65
C PHE A 260 6.82 -6.73 8.25
N TYR A 261 5.96 -5.84 7.79
CA TYR A 261 6.34 -4.48 7.42
C TYR A 261 7.01 -3.75 8.58
N THR A 262 6.40 -3.81 9.75
CA THR A 262 6.92 -3.17 10.96
C THR A 262 8.22 -3.81 11.43
N ALA A 263 8.33 -5.15 11.40
CA ALA A 263 9.54 -5.86 11.79
C ALA A 263 10.72 -5.53 10.88
N ILE A 264 10.56 -5.66 9.56
CA ILE A 264 11.63 -5.40 8.59
C ILE A 264 12.12 -3.95 8.70
N ASN A 265 11.21 -2.99 8.82
CA ASN A 265 11.56 -1.57 8.99
C ASN A 265 12.11 -1.24 10.38
N THR A 266 11.87 -2.06 11.39
CA THR A 266 12.50 -1.91 12.72
C THR A 266 13.95 -2.36 12.70
N VAL A 267 14.20 -3.53 12.10
CA VAL A 267 15.55 -4.10 12.00
C VAL A 267 16.37 -3.40 10.90
N ALA A 268 15.70 -2.86 9.90
CA ALA A 268 16.27 -2.10 8.79
C ALA A 268 17.35 -2.89 8.01
N VAL A 269 17.07 -4.17 7.69
CA VAL A 269 17.98 -5.06 6.95
C VAL A 269 17.78 -5.01 5.44
N ALA A 270 16.60 -4.56 4.98
CA ALA A 270 16.24 -4.47 3.57
C ALA A 270 15.23 -3.36 3.33
N PRO A 271 15.16 -2.80 2.12
CA PRO A 271 14.10 -1.86 1.77
C PRO A 271 12.74 -2.57 1.82
N CYS A 272 11.81 -2.01 2.59
CA CYS A 272 10.43 -2.50 2.68
C CYS A 272 9.50 -1.31 2.72
N ILE A 273 9.00 -0.93 1.57
CA ILE A 273 8.12 0.22 1.38
C ILE A 273 6.89 -0.15 0.55
N VAL A 274 5.84 0.66 0.66
CA VAL A 274 4.61 0.55 -0.13
C VAL A 274 4.26 1.93 -0.66
N GLY A 275 3.78 2.02 -1.88
CA GLY A 275 3.46 3.26 -2.60
C GLY A 275 2.27 4.06 -2.07
N LYS A 276 2.03 4.03 -0.75
CA LYS A 276 0.89 4.71 -0.13
C LYS A 276 1.21 6.12 0.36
N SER A 277 2.36 6.27 1.02
CA SER A 277 2.79 7.52 1.60
C SER A 277 4.31 7.48 1.80
N ASN A 278 5.05 8.15 0.92
CA ASN A 278 6.50 8.15 0.90
C ASN A 278 7.03 9.58 0.77
N MET A 279 7.99 9.96 1.62
CA MET A 279 8.62 11.28 1.60
C MET A 279 10.13 11.13 1.44
N PHE A 280 10.72 11.89 0.52
CA PHE A 280 12.15 11.86 0.19
C PHE A 280 12.62 13.22 -0.34
N ARG A 281 13.94 13.39 -0.52
CA ARG A 281 14.50 14.59 -1.15
C ARG A 281 14.61 14.41 -2.65
N ARG A 282 14.14 15.43 -3.40
CA ARG A 282 14.25 15.47 -4.86
C ARG A 282 15.71 15.43 -5.30
N SER A 283 16.56 16.26 -4.68
CA SER A 283 17.99 16.33 -4.98
C SER A 283 18.70 14.98 -4.87
N HIS A 284 18.34 14.15 -3.89
CA HIS A 284 18.89 12.80 -3.76
C HIS A 284 18.50 11.91 -4.94
N LEU A 285 17.21 11.90 -5.31
CA LEU A 285 16.73 11.08 -6.41
C LEU A 285 17.29 11.56 -7.75
N ASP A 286 17.28 12.87 -8.00
CA ASP A 286 17.83 13.48 -9.21
C ASP A 286 19.31 13.14 -9.37
N SER A 287 20.12 13.25 -8.30
CA SER A 287 21.55 12.93 -8.35
C SER A 287 21.83 11.47 -8.73
N LEU A 288 21.01 10.54 -8.26
CA LEU A 288 21.17 9.11 -8.54
C LEU A 288 20.69 8.71 -9.94
N THR A 289 19.78 9.47 -10.53
CA THR A 289 19.18 9.19 -11.84
C THR A 289 19.81 9.99 -12.97
N SER A 290 20.50 11.11 -12.67
CA SER A 290 21.17 11.96 -13.65
C SER A 290 22.42 11.31 -14.30
N ALA A 291 23.08 10.40 -13.60
CA ALA A 291 24.27 9.69 -14.11
C ALA A 291 23.93 8.52 -15.04
N SER A 292 22.66 8.27 -15.26
CA SER A 292 22.17 7.16 -16.09
C SER A 292 22.23 7.50 -17.58
N THR A 293 22.43 6.49 -18.42
CA THR A 293 22.25 6.57 -19.87
C THR A 293 20.78 6.53 -20.29
N SER A 294 19.85 6.73 -19.35
CA SER A 294 18.41 6.75 -19.60
C SER A 294 18.04 7.90 -20.54
N PRO A 295 17.15 7.68 -21.51
CA PRO A 295 16.59 8.76 -22.34
C PRO A 295 15.61 9.65 -21.57
N TYR A 296 15.22 9.26 -20.34
CA TYR A 296 14.26 9.98 -19.51
C TYR A 296 14.93 11.03 -18.63
N ALA A 297 14.18 12.06 -18.27
CA ALA A 297 14.63 13.07 -17.33
C ALA A 297 14.98 12.45 -15.97
N PRO A 298 15.92 13.06 -15.22
CA PRO A 298 16.21 12.65 -13.85
C PRO A 298 14.99 12.69 -12.93
N GLY A 299 15.04 11.95 -11.85
CA GLY A 299 13.97 11.88 -10.86
C GLY A 299 12.98 10.75 -11.15
N ILE A 300 11.69 11.01 -10.94
CA ILE A 300 10.67 9.97 -11.09
C ILE A 300 10.49 9.49 -12.53
N ASP A 301 10.76 10.32 -13.52
CA ASP A 301 10.60 10.00 -14.94
C ASP A 301 11.53 8.84 -15.37
N PHE A 302 12.65 8.68 -14.70
CA PHE A 302 13.55 7.52 -14.85
C PHE A 302 12.83 6.18 -14.67
N PHE A 303 11.79 6.13 -13.83
CA PHE A 303 11.02 4.93 -13.53
C PHE A 303 9.75 4.79 -14.39
N SER A 304 9.59 5.57 -15.44
CA SER A 304 8.38 5.59 -16.26
C SER A 304 8.08 4.28 -16.98
N ASN A 305 9.07 3.41 -17.13
CA ASN A 305 8.89 2.04 -17.65
C ASN A 305 8.60 0.99 -16.58
N ASN A 306 8.48 1.36 -15.31
CA ASN A 306 8.32 0.41 -14.21
C ASN A 306 6.98 0.61 -13.51
N ILE A 307 6.23 -0.46 -13.22
CA ILE A 307 4.96 -0.37 -12.46
C ILE A 307 5.21 -0.34 -10.95
N CYS A 308 6.34 -0.86 -10.47
CA CYS A 308 6.73 -0.89 -9.06
C CYS A 308 7.67 0.28 -8.73
N GLU A 309 7.35 1.47 -9.22
CA GLU A 309 8.19 2.65 -9.12
C GLU A 309 8.52 3.03 -7.69
N ASP A 310 7.58 2.90 -6.78
CA ASP A 310 7.72 3.19 -5.35
C ASP A 310 8.82 2.33 -4.71
N HIS A 311 8.78 1.03 -4.95
CA HIS A 311 9.79 0.10 -4.45
C HIS A 311 11.16 0.38 -5.08
N LEU A 312 11.21 0.63 -6.39
CA LEU A 312 12.46 0.88 -7.10
C LEU A 312 13.10 2.21 -6.69
N ILE A 313 12.33 3.27 -6.47
CA ILE A 313 12.81 4.54 -5.89
C ILE A 313 13.42 4.27 -4.51
N GLY A 314 12.71 3.52 -3.67
CA GLY A 314 13.22 3.17 -2.36
C GLY A 314 14.47 2.30 -2.40
N ASP A 315 14.52 1.28 -3.24
CA ASP A 315 15.69 0.41 -3.40
C ASP A 315 16.90 1.21 -3.90
N LEU A 316 16.70 2.11 -4.87
CA LEU A 316 17.74 2.99 -5.37
C LEU A 316 18.33 3.89 -4.27
N LEU A 317 17.48 4.55 -3.50
CA LEU A 317 17.89 5.38 -2.35
C LEU A 317 18.53 4.55 -1.25
N TRP A 318 18.08 3.30 -1.03
CA TRP A 318 18.64 2.42 -0.02
C TRP A 318 20.07 2.01 -0.35
N ARG A 319 20.32 1.55 -1.57
CA ARG A 319 21.58 0.92 -1.97
C ARG A 319 22.68 1.92 -2.27
N ASN A 320 22.33 3.13 -2.70
CA ASN A 320 23.32 4.08 -3.19
C ASN A 320 23.62 5.17 -2.16
N SER A 321 24.83 5.69 -2.23
CA SER A 321 25.23 6.88 -1.50
C SER A 321 24.57 8.11 -2.11
N VAL A 322 24.07 9.00 -1.25
CA VAL A 322 23.55 10.31 -1.61
C VAL A 322 24.54 11.38 -1.13
N PRO A 323 24.46 12.63 -1.62
CA PRO A 323 25.30 13.71 -1.12
C PRO A 323 25.27 13.78 0.41
N GLU A 324 26.44 13.84 1.03
CA GLU A 324 26.59 13.93 2.48
C GLU A 324 26.03 15.27 2.99
N GLN A 325 25.69 15.31 4.26
CA GLN A 325 25.34 16.57 4.91
C GLN A 325 26.56 17.50 4.97
N PRO A 326 26.36 18.82 5.14
CA PRO A 326 27.47 19.79 5.25
C PRO A 326 28.50 19.46 6.34
N ASN A 327 28.08 18.72 7.39
CA ASN A 327 28.95 18.25 8.47
C ASN A 327 29.65 16.91 8.18
N GLY A 328 29.50 16.33 6.99
CA GLY A 328 30.05 15.04 6.60
C GLY A 328 29.29 13.83 7.14
N GLU A 329 28.14 14.00 7.80
CA GLU A 329 27.34 12.90 8.31
C GLU A 329 26.56 12.21 7.18
N LYS A 330 26.48 10.87 7.26
CA LYS A 330 25.72 10.04 6.33
C LYS A 330 24.26 9.94 6.73
N PHE A 331 23.39 9.92 5.73
CA PHE A 331 21.96 9.66 5.94
C PHE A 331 21.71 8.18 6.28
N LYS A 332 20.75 7.93 7.18
CA LYS A 332 20.16 6.59 7.35
C LYS A 332 19.30 6.25 6.12
N ASN A 333 19.15 4.96 5.84
CA ASN A 333 18.43 4.51 4.66
C ASN A 333 16.92 4.87 4.71
N HIS A 334 16.07 3.96 5.23
CA HIS A 334 14.63 4.19 5.32
C HIS A 334 14.17 4.33 6.77
N GLY A 335 13.15 5.13 6.99
CA GLY A 335 12.57 5.35 8.30
C GLY A 335 11.04 5.20 8.30
N LEU A 336 10.52 4.14 8.93
CA LEU A 336 9.09 4.04 9.22
C LEU A 336 8.73 5.06 10.32
N VAL A 337 7.79 5.96 10.04
CA VAL A 337 7.26 6.91 11.02
C VAL A 337 6.27 6.17 11.90
N PHE A 338 6.74 5.71 13.05
CA PHE A 338 5.93 4.92 13.97
C PHE A 338 4.85 5.76 14.64
N GLY A 339 3.69 5.14 14.85
CA GLY A 339 2.50 5.76 15.44
C GLY A 339 1.56 6.34 14.40
N ASP A 340 2.09 6.85 13.29
CA ASP A 340 1.28 7.35 12.18
C ASP A 340 0.88 6.24 11.22
N VAL A 341 -0.37 6.27 10.79
CA VAL A 341 -0.93 5.33 9.81
C VAL A 341 -1.42 6.04 8.56
N ALA A 342 -1.21 5.42 7.41
CA ALA A 342 -1.78 5.82 6.14
C ALA A 342 -3.06 5.01 5.92
N ILE A 343 -4.23 5.59 6.21
CA ILE A 343 -5.52 4.89 6.17
C ILE A 343 -6.09 4.93 4.76
N GLN A 344 -6.40 3.77 4.20
CA GLN A 344 -7.09 3.64 2.92
C GLN A 344 -8.51 3.14 3.14
N PRO A 345 -9.56 3.97 2.95
CA PRO A 345 -10.92 3.49 2.90
C PRO A 345 -11.15 2.66 1.64
N MET A 346 -11.87 1.56 1.78
CA MET A 346 -12.33 0.73 0.67
C MET A 346 -13.85 0.54 0.77
N ALA A 347 -14.52 0.45 -0.37
CA ALA A 347 -15.95 0.17 -0.45
C ALA A 347 -16.24 -0.74 -1.64
N SER A 348 -17.24 -1.60 -1.49
CA SER A 348 -17.80 -2.42 -2.59
C SER A 348 -16.79 -3.27 -3.37
N THR A 349 -15.67 -3.65 -2.76
CA THR A 349 -14.65 -4.48 -3.39
C THR A 349 -15.09 -5.96 -3.34
N SER A 350 -15.10 -6.63 -4.49
CA SER A 350 -15.39 -8.05 -4.58
C SER A 350 -14.19 -8.92 -4.20
N VAL A 351 -14.42 -10.20 -3.92
CA VAL A 351 -13.33 -11.18 -3.70
C VAL A 351 -12.48 -11.34 -4.97
N THR A 352 -13.11 -11.25 -6.16
CA THR A 352 -12.39 -11.29 -7.44
C THR A 352 -11.46 -10.08 -7.61
N ASP A 353 -11.89 -8.88 -7.19
CA ASP A 353 -11.04 -7.69 -7.21
C ASP A 353 -9.86 -7.82 -6.24
N TYR A 354 -10.09 -8.38 -5.04
CA TYR A 354 -9.03 -8.69 -4.10
C TYR A 354 -8.00 -9.65 -4.72
N ILE A 355 -8.45 -10.75 -5.32
CA ILE A 355 -7.56 -11.72 -5.97
C ILE A 355 -6.77 -11.05 -7.11
N ALA A 356 -7.44 -10.31 -7.99
CA ALA A 356 -6.80 -9.60 -9.10
C ALA A 356 -5.74 -8.60 -8.61
N ARG A 357 -6.05 -7.86 -7.53
CA ARG A 357 -5.11 -6.92 -6.89
C ARG A 357 -3.88 -7.64 -6.33
N ARG A 358 -4.08 -8.75 -5.59
CA ARG A 358 -2.97 -9.54 -5.03
C ARG A 358 -2.10 -10.18 -6.11
N VAL A 359 -2.72 -10.74 -7.15
CA VAL A 359 -2.01 -11.30 -8.31
C VAL A 359 -1.17 -10.23 -9.00
N ARG A 360 -1.74 -9.03 -9.22
CA ARG A 360 -1.00 -7.91 -9.80
C ARG A 360 0.22 -7.55 -8.95
N TRP A 361 0.07 -7.39 -7.63
CA TRP A 361 1.18 -7.05 -6.74
C TRP A 361 2.30 -8.08 -6.78
N LEU A 362 1.96 -9.37 -6.77
CA LEU A 362 2.93 -10.45 -6.83
C LEU A 362 3.65 -10.49 -8.18
N ARG A 363 2.93 -10.33 -9.30
CA ARG A 363 3.52 -10.33 -10.65
C ARG A 363 4.46 -9.17 -10.87
N VAL A 364 4.11 -7.97 -10.37
CA VAL A 364 4.93 -6.77 -10.51
C VAL A 364 6.23 -6.89 -9.71
N ARG A 365 6.16 -7.42 -8.48
CA ARG A 365 7.33 -7.49 -7.61
C ARG A 365 8.18 -8.76 -7.76
N LYS A 366 7.71 -9.76 -8.50
CA LYS A 366 8.41 -11.06 -8.54
C LYS A 366 9.84 -10.98 -9.07
N TRP A 367 10.14 -10.03 -9.94
CA TRP A 367 11.48 -9.78 -10.43
C TRP A 367 12.25 -8.76 -9.60
N THR A 368 11.57 -7.89 -8.89
CA THR A 368 12.18 -6.87 -8.04
C THR A 368 12.69 -7.45 -6.72
N VAL A 369 11.92 -8.36 -6.11
CA VAL A 369 12.25 -8.99 -4.81
C VAL A 369 12.05 -10.51 -4.88
N VAL A 370 12.81 -11.14 -5.77
CA VAL A 370 12.67 -12.57 -6.13
C VAL A 370 12.64 -13.47 -4.89
N LEU A 371 13.64 -13.37 -4.01
CA LEU A 371 13.73 -14.24 -2.84
C LEU A 371 12.52 -14.07 -1.91
N ALA A 372 12.13 -12.84 -1.61
CA ALA A 372 10.97 -12.57 -0.76
C ALA A 372 9.67 -13.13 -1.39
N THR A 373 9.52 -13.03 -2.70
CA THR A 373 8.36 -13.57 -3.41
C THR A 373 8.33 -15.10 -3.41
N LEU A 374 9.49 -15.75 -3.54
CA LEU A 374 9.57 -17.22 -3.52
C LEU A 374 9.27 -17.82 -2.14
N VAL A 375 9.72 -17.18 -1.08
CA VAL A 375 9.52 -17.68 0.29
C VAL A 375 8.18 -17.25 0.90
N GLU A 376 7.41 -16.38 0.24
CA GLU A 376 6.14 -15.83 0.78
C GLU A 376 5.16 -16.91 1.27
N PRO A 377 4.93 -18.06 0.58
CA PRO A 377 4.04 -19.08 1.12
C PRO A 377 4.45 -19.61 2.49
N GLY A 378 5.77 -19.71 2.73
CA GLY A 378 6.33 -20.19 4.00
C GLY A 378 6.23 -19.20 5.16
N VAL A 379 5.77 -17.97 4.92
CA VAL A 379 5.52 -16.96 5.96
C VAL A 379 4.03 -16.80 6.29
N GLU A 380 3.16 -17.54 5.60
CA GLU A 380 1.71 -17.56 5.85
C GLU A 380 1.34 -18.60 6.91
N SER A 381 0.24 -18.38 7.63
CA SER A 381 -0.08 -19.12 8.84
C SER A 381 -0.18 -20.62 8.62
N MET A 382 -0.89 -21.07 7.59
CA MET A 382 -1.17 -22.49 7.38
C MET A 382 0.11 -23.29 7.07
N LEU A 383 0.93 -22.80 6.14
CA LEU A 383 2.12 -23.51 5.71
C LEU A 383 3.25 -23.41 6.73
N CYS A 384 3.47 -22.23 7.32
CA CYS A 384 4.45 -22.06 8.39
C CYS A 384 4.13 -22.92 9.62
N SER A 385 2.84 -23.01 10.00
CA SER A 385 2.39 -23.91 11.08
C SER A 385 2.58 -25.38 10.74
N ALA A 386 2.40 -25.78 9.47
CA ALA A 386 2.70 -27.15 9.05
C ALA A 386 4.19 -27.48 9.14
N TYR A 387 5.06 -26.55 8.77
CA TYR A 387 6.51 -26.70 8.96
C TYR A 387 6.88 -26.84 10.45
N ALA A 388 6.26 -26.03 11.32
CA ALA A 388 6.48 -26.12 12.76
C ALA A 388 6.01 -27.48 13.32
N ALA A 389 4.80 -27.93 12.94
CA ALA A 389 4.26 -29.22 13.37
C ALA A 389 5.13 -30.38 12.88
N PHE A 390 5.59 -30.34 11.63
CA PHE A 390 6.51 -31.33 11.08
C PHE A 390 7.83 -31.38 11.86
N ALA A 391 8.43 -30.23 12.13
CA ALA A 391 9.67 -30.16 12.89
C ALA A 391 9.52 -30.73 14.31
N LEU A 392 8.46 -30.35 15.03
CA LEU A 392 8.22 -30.75 16.41
C LEU A 392 7.91 -32.24 16.57
N THR A 393 7.23 -32.85 15.59
CA THR A 393 6.87 -34.27 15.65
C THR A 393 7.91 -35.20 15.03
N THR A 394 8.92 -34.65 14.30
CA THR A 394 9.92 -35.41 13.58
C THR A 394 11.29 -35.37 14.24
N LEU A 395 11.75 -34.19 14.74
CA LEU A 395 13.06 -34.05 15.37
C LEU A 395 13.08 -34.76 16.74
N PRO A 396 13.96 -35.76 16.96
CA PRO A 396 13.97 -36.54 18.20
C PRO A 396 14.08 -35.66 19.44
N GLN A 397 15.01 -34.69 19.45
CA GLN A 397 15.25 -33.82 20.60
C GLN A 397 14.01 -33.00 21.00
N LEU A 398 13.30 -32.43 20.00
CA LEU A 398 12.10 -31.63 20.27
C LEU A 398 10.92 -32.52 20.66
N ARG A 399 10.74 -33.61 19.94
CA ARG A 399 9.67 -34.58 20.18
C ARG A 399 9.76 -35.15 21.59
N ASP A 400 10.95 -35.64 21.99
CA ASP A 400 11.16 -36.30 23.28
C ASP A 400 11.06 -35.28 24.44
N THR A 401 11.58 -34.04 24.24
CA THR A 401 11.46 -32.97 25.25
C THR A 401 9.99 -32.57 25.48
N LEU A 402 9.16 -32.57 24.43
CA LEU A 402 7.75 -32.19 24.52
C LEU A 402 6.81 -33.38 24.78
N GLY A 403 7.34 -34.62 24.83
CA GLY A 403 6.55 -35.83 25.01
C GLY A 403 5.59 -36.11 23.84
N LEU A 404 5.91 -35.65 22.62
CA LEU A 404 5.05 -35.79 21.44
C LEU A 404 5.27 -37.15 20.76
N PRO A 405 4.20 -37.90 20.40
CA PRO A 405 4.37 -39.11 19.60
C PRO A 405 4.66 -38.75 18.13
N SER A 406 5.47 -39.60 17.47
CA SER A 406 5.68 -39.55 16.02
C SER A 406 4.46 -40.12 15.30
N SER A 407 3.39 -39.32 15.17
CA SER A 407 2.15 -39.74 14.57
C SER A 407 1.46 -38.60 13.81
N TRP A 408 0.66 -38.96 12.79
CA TRP A 408 -0.14 -37.99 12.06
C TRP A 408 -1.14 -37.25 12.97
N THR A 409 -1.66 -37.91 13.99
CA THR A 409 -2.53 -37.26 14.98
C THR A 409 -1.81 -36.15 15.72
N ALA A 410 -0.59 -36.41 16.22
CA ALA A 410 0.23 -35.39 16.86
C ALA A 410 0.53 -34.22 15.92
N PHE A 411 0.91 -34.52 14.67
CA PHE A 411 1.11 -33.49 13.66
C PHE A 411 -0.12 -32.60 13.49
N ILE A 412 -1.30 -33.18 13.27
CA ILE A 412 -2.55 -32.44 13.07
C ILE A 412 -2.88 -31.58 14.30
N VAL A 413 -2.76 -32.12 15.51
CA VAL A 413 -3.04 -31.39 16.75
C VAL A 413 -2.10 -30.20 16.90
N VAL A 414 -0.80 -30.40 16.71
CA VAL A 414 0.21 -29.34 16.80
C VAL A 414 -0.03 -28.29 15.70
N TRP A 415 -0.35 -28.71 14.48
CA TRP A 415 -0.65 -27.80 13.39
C TRP A 415 -1.84 -26.89 13.70
N PHE A 416 -2.96 -27.45 14.17
CA PHE A 416 -4.14 -26.66 14.56
C PHE A 416 -3.85 -25.74 15.76
N MET A 417 -3.03 -26.19 16.72
CA MET A 417 -2.63 -25.36 17.83
C MET A 417 -1.86 -24.12 17.35
N TYR A 418 -0.89 -24.28 16.44
CA TYR A 418 -0.13 -23.16 15.87
C TYR A 418 -1.00 -22.22 15.03
N ILE A 419 -1.92 -22.75 14.22
CA ILE A 419 -2.89 -21.93 13.46
C ILE A 419 -3.75 -21.12 14.43
N THR A 420 -4.24 -21.71 15.51
CA THR A 420 -5.06 -21.02 16.50
C THR A 420 -4.28 -19.91 17.20
N LEU A 421 -3.04 -20.17 17.57
CA LEU A 421 -2.16 -19.15 18.16
C LEU A 421 -1.91 -18.00 17.18
N TRP A 422 -1.62 -18.31 15.91
CA TRP A 422 -1.43 -17.31 14.87
C TRP A 422 -2.67 -16.45 14.66
N MET A 423 -3.83 -17.10 14.55
CA MET A 423 -5.13 -16.45 14.46
C MET A 423 -5.37 -15.49 15.64
N GLY A 424 -5.03 -15.91 16.85
CA GLY A 424 -5.13 -15.08 18.06
C GLY A 424 -4.26 -13.83 17.96
N VAL A 425 -3.00 -13.97 17.54
CA VAL A 425 -2.06 -12.85 17.35
C VAL A 425 -2.57 -11.90 16.25
N ASP A 426 -3.09 -12.44 15.15
CA ASP A 426 -3.67 -11.63 14.07
C ASP A 426 -4.91 -10.84 14.56
N ARG A 427 -5.76 -11.48 15.37
CA ARG A 427 -6.93 -10.79 15.95
C ARG A 427 -6.52 -9.65 16.89
N LEU A 428 -5.52 -9.88 17.72
CA LEU A 428 -4.98 -8.85 18.60
C LEU A 428 -4.40 -7.68 17.81
N THR A 429 -3.59 -7.97 16.78
CA THR A 429 -2.98 -6.95 15.91
C THR A 429 -4.06 -6.14 15.17
N TYR A 430 -5.04 -6.84 14.60
CA TYR A 430 -6.19 -6.23 13.94
C TYR A 430 -6.93 -5.26 14.87
N ASN A 431 -7.32 -5.72 16.06
CA ASN A 431 -8.01 -4.88 17.03
C ASN A 431 -7.18 -3.66 17.44
N LYS A 432 -5.84 -3.85 17.60
CA LYS A 432 -4.92 -2.78 17.96
C LYS A 432 -4.88 -1.67 16.90
N LEU A 433 -4.67 -2.03 15.65
CA LEU A 433 -4.57 -1.05 14.56
C LEU A 433 -5.92 -0.37 14.28
N HIS A 434 -7.02 -1.14 14.28
CA HIS A 434 -8.36 -0.60 14.03
C HIS A 434 -8.97 0.12 15.23
N SER A 435 -8.32 0.12 16.39
CA SER A 435 -8.68 1.03 17.48
C SER A 435 -8.31 2.48 17.18
N VAL A 436 -7.44 2.70 16.18
CA VAL A 436 -6.88 4.00 15.79
C VAL A 436 -6.40 4.85 16.97
N ALA A 437 -5.93 4.20 18.03
CA ALA A 437 -5.51 4.85 19.28
C ALA A 437 -4.33 5.81 19.11
N SER A 438 -3.60 5.72 18.02
CA SER A 438 -2.49 6.61 17.68
C SER A 438 -2.89 7.74 16.72
N VAL A 439 -4.15 7.81 16.28
CA VAL A 439 -4.63 8.85 15.38
C VAL A 439 -5.12 10.05 16.18
N GLU A 440 -4.66 11.23 15.80
CA GLU A 440 -5.18 12.50 16.33
C GLU A 440 -6.58 12.74 15.78
N LEU A 441 -7.58 12.72 16.66
CA LEU A 441 -8.98 12.90 16.33
C LEU A 441 -9.40 14.36 16.53
N ASP A 442 -10.19 14.86 15.59
CA ASP A 442 -10.84 16.16 15.66
C ASP A 442 -12.24 16.12 15.02
N GLU A 443 -12.90 17.27 14.92
CA GLU A 443 -14.25 17.38 14.34
C GLU A 443 -14.26 16.97 12.87
N ASP A 444 -13.16 17.24 12.15
CA ASP A 444 -13.00 16.95 10.72
C ASP A 444 -12.57 15.53 10.41
N THR A 445 -12.24 14.72 11.41
CA THR A 445 -11.80 13.34 11.19
C THR A 445 -12.96 12.52 10.61
N PRO A 446 -12.81 11.91 9.43
CA PRO A 446 -13.88 11.14 8.82
C PRO A 446 -14.20 9.86 9.61
N SER A 447 -15.43 9.36 9.46
CA SER A 447 -15.94 8.23 10.23
C SER A 447 -15.10 6.95 10.09
N PHE A 448 -14.55 6.71 8.90
CA PHE A 448 -13.68 5.54 8.67
C PHE A 448 -12.35 5.61 9.44
N ALA A 449 -11.87 6.81 9.78
CA ALA A 449 -10.64 7.04 10.54
C ALA A 449 -10.90 7.23 12.06
N ARG A 450 -12.15 7.17 12.50
CA ARG A 450 -12.52 7.25 13.93
C ARG A 450 -12.53 5.86 14.59
N PRO A 451 -12.28 5.79 15.92
CA PRO A 451 -12.47 4.57 16.66
C PRO A 451 -13.92 4.11 16.56
N PRO A 452 -14.17 2.82 16.29
CA PRO A 452 -15.53 2.30 16.24
C PRO A 452 -16.14 2.25 17.66
N GLN A 453 -17.47 2.39 17.75
CA GLN A 453 -18.20 2.09 18.98
C GLN A 453 -18.25 0.56 19.21
N GLY A 454 -17.19 0.02 19.78
CA GLY A 454 -17.00 -1.42 19.96
C GLY A 454 -16.00 -2.03 18.96
N PRO A 455 -15.93 -3.35 18.82
CA PRO A 455 -15.02 -3.97 17.84
C PRO A 455 -15.48 -3.64 16.42
N ARG A 456 -14.56 -3.19 15.56
CA ARG A 456 -14.86 -2.86 14.15
C ARG A 456 -15.56 -4.00 13.40
N ARG A 457 -15.19 -5.24 13.71
CA ARG A 457 -15.86 -6.46 13.17
C ARG A 457 -16.21 -7.42 14.30
N ARG A 458 -17.40 -8.02 14.25
CA ARG A 458 -17.75 -9.14 15.12
C ARG A 458 -16.80 -10.31 14.86
N PHE A 459 -16.59 -11.15 15.89
CA PHE A 459 -15.61 -12.24 15.78
C PHE A 459 -15.88 -13.17 14.59
N GLY A 460 -17.13 -13.60 14.40
CA GLY A 460 -17.49 -14.51 13.29
C GLY A 460 -17.23 -13.91 11.91
N GLU A 461 -17.52 -12.62 11.72
CA GLU A 461 -17.26 -11.89 10.47
C GLU A 461 -15.75 -11.76 10.20
N TRP A 462 -15.02 -11.37 11.23
CA TRP A 462 -13.56 -11.29 11.17
C TRP A 462 -12.94 -12.66 10.88
N PHE A 463 -13.39 -13.72 11.58
CA PHE A 463 -12.89 -15.08 11.41
C PHE A 463 -13.14 -15.61 10.00
N ALA A 464 -14.32 -15.39 9.44
CA ALA A 464 -14.65 -15.79 8.07
C ALA A 464 -13.71 -15.10 7.05
N ALA A 465 -13.46 -13.79 7.23
CA ALA A 465 -12.54 -13.05 6.38
C ALA A 465 -11.09 -13.51 6.57
N TRP A 466 -10.65 -13.76 7.81
CA TRP A 466 -9.33 -14.30 8.12
C TRP A 466 -9.11 -15.66 7.47
N LEU A 467 -10.05 -16.58 7.64
CA LEU A 467 -9.97 -17.92 7.04
C LEU A 467 -9.99 -17.85 5.51
N GLY A 468 -10.85 -17.01 4.92
CA GLY A 468 -10.91 -16.80 3.47
C GLY A 468 -9.58 -16.27 2.92
N ARG A 469 -8.96 -15.31 3.60
CA ARG A 469 -7.64 -14.78 3.25
C ARG A 469 -6.56 -15.86 3.32
N GLU A 470 -6.52 -16.66 4.40
CA GLU A 470 -5.52 -17.72 4.58
C GLU A 470 -5.65 -18.82 3.51
N VAL A 471 -6.88 -19.24 3.21
CA VAL A 471 -7.14 -20.25 2.18
C VAL A 471 -6.78 -19.74 0.78
N LEU A 472 -6.99 -18.46 0.49
CA LEU A 472 -6.69 -17.86 -0.80
C LEU A 472 -5.20 -17.53 -0.99
N ALA A 473 -4.40 -17.43 0.06
CA ALA A 473 -3.02 -16.97 -0.03
C ALA A 473 -2.16 -17.84 -0.96
N LEU A 474 -2.14 -19.16 -0.76
CA LEU A 474 -1.35 -20.07 -1.58
C LEU A 474 -1.87 -20.19 -3.03
N PRO A 475 -3.17 -20.37 -3.31
CA PRO A 475 -3.69 -20.35 -4.69
C PRO A 475 -3.36 -19.07 -5.43
N ILE A 476 -3.51 -17.91 -4.80
CA ILE A 476 -3.16 -16.61 -5.41
C ILE A 476 -1.67 -16.57 -5.73
N TRP A 477 -0.81 -17.01 -4.82
CA TRP A 477 0.63 -17.03 -5.03
C TRP A 477 1.01 -17.95 -6.21
N VAL A 478 0.50 -19.19 -6.23
CA VAL A 478 0.73 -20.16 -7.32
C VAL A 478 0.33 -19.56 -8.67
N PHE A 479 -0.88 -19.01 -8.73
CA PHE A 479 -1.38 -18.40 -9.98
C PHE A 479 -0.57 -17.17 -10.39
N ALA A 480 -0.15 -16.33 -9.45
CA ALA A 480 0.61 -15.13 -9.76
C ALA A 480 2.04 -15.45 -10.22
N VAL A 481 2.74 -16.32 -9.49
CA VAL A 481 4.16 -16.60 -9.73
C VAL A 481 4.37 -17.55 -10.90
N LEU A 482 3.54 -18.61 -11.02
CA LEU A 482 3.66 -19.63 -12.06
C LEU A 482 2.76 -19.35 -13.26
N GLY A 483 1.64 -18.64 -13.10
CA GLY A 483 0.62 -18.39 -14.13
C GLY A 483 0.90 -17.21 -15.06
N GLY A 484 2.13 -16.70 -15.14
CA GLY A 484 2.51 -15.69 -16.14
C GLY A 484 3.05 -14.36 -15.58
N THR A 485 3.13 -13.36 -16.49
CA THR A 485 3.75 -12.06 -16.21
C THR A 485 2.88 -10.86 -16.64
N THR A 486 1.68 -11.11 -17.19
CA THR A 486 0.76 -10.08 -17.62
C THR A 486 0.01 -9.48 -16.45
N VAL A 487 -0.15 -8.15 -16.44
CA VAL A 487 -0.90 -7.41 -15.43
C VAL A 487 -1.88 -6.45 -16.09
N LYS A 488 -3.10 -6.35 -15.53
CA LYS A 488 -4.05 -5.30 -15.91
C LYS A 488 -3.94 -4.17 -14.90
N TRP A 489 -3.69 -2.96 -15.39
CA TRP A 489 -3.60 -1.76 -14.56
C TRP A 489 -4.20 -0.55 -15.27
N ARG A 490 -5.15 0.12 -14.61
CA ARG A 490 -5.84 1.30 -15.15
C ARG A 490 -6.43 1.04 -16.55
N ASN A 491 -7.11 -0.09 -16.72
CA ASN A 491 -7.74 -0.56 -17.97
C ASN A 491 -6.77 -0.85 -19.13
N LYS A 492 -5.45 -0.89 -18.87
CA LYS A 492 -4.45 -1.29 -19.87
C LYS A 492 -3.80 -2.62 -19.45
N THR A 493 -3.48 -3.44 -20.42
CA THR A 493 -2.76 -4.71 -20.21
C THR A 493 -1.27 -4.49 -20.48
N PHE A 494 -0.45 -4.94 -19.54
CA PHE A 494 1.01 -4.86 -19.62
C PHE A 494 1.63 -6.24 -19.44
N TRP A 495 2.76 -6.45 -20.05
CA TRP A 495 3.66 -7.55 -19.77
C TRP A 495 4.85 -7.06 -18.94
N VAL A 496 5.19 -7.77 -17.87
CA VAL A 496 6.32 -7.42 -16.98
C VAL A 496 7.52 -8.27 -17.34
N GLY A 497 8.58 -7.63 -17.83
CA GLY A 497 9.84 -8.27 -18.17
C GLY A 497 10.70 -8.64 -16.94
N MET A 498 11.69 -9.53 -17.16
CA MET A 498 12.70 -9.85 -16.14
C MET A 498 13.60 -8.65 -15.80
N ASP A 499 13.66 -7.65 -16.66
CA ASP A 499 14.31 -6.37 -16.46
C ASP A 499 13.47 -5.39 -15.60
N MET A 500 12.37 -5.85 -15.03
CA MET A 500 11.42 -5.08 -14.21
C MET A 500 10.68 -3.97 -14.98
N LYS A 501 10.84 -3.91 -16.30
CA LYS A 501 10.13 -2.97 -17.16
C LYS A 501 8.80 -3.54 -17.61
N VAL A 502 7.90 -2.63 -17.96
CA VAL A 502 6.60 -2.97 -18.51
C VAL A 502 6.53 -2.63 -19.98
N TYR A 503 5.89 -3.51 -20.70
CA TYR A 503 5.67 -3.39 -22.13
C TYR A 503 4.17 -3.43 -22.38
N LYS A 504 3.67 -2.56 -23.26
CA LYS A 504 2.26 -2.63 -23.68
C LYS A 504 1.99 -3.95 -24.38
N TYR A 505 0.82 -4.49 -24.18
CA TYR A 505 0.37 -5.68 -24.89
C TYR A 505 -0.38 -5.22 -26.15
N ASP A 506 0.20 -5.44 -27.33
CA ASP A 506 -0.31 -4.96 -28.63
C ASP A 506 -1.63 -5.62 -29.06
N GLY A 507 -2.25 -6.46 -28.25
CA GLY A 507 -3.53 -7.12 -28.52
C GLY A 507 -4.79 -6.33 -28.10
N ASP A 508 -4.65 -5.15 -27.49
CA ASP A 508 -5.80 -4.41 -26.90
C ASP A 508 -6.35 -3.29 -27.82
N GLU A 509 -5.82 -3.10 -29.03
CA GLU A 509 -6.28 -2.05 -29.96
C GLU A 509 -7.55 -2.43 -30.77
N SER A 510 -8.18 -3.59 -30.56
CA SER A 510 -9.27 -4.07 -31.41
C SER A 510 -10.69 -4.03 -30.80
N THR A 511 -10.95 -3.33 -29.71
CA THR A 511 -12.30 -3.32 -29.09
C THR A 511 -12.92 -1.95 -28.85
N ASP A 512 -12.33 -0.86 -29.34
CA ASP A 512 -12.95 0.49 -29.27
C ASP A 512 -13.53 0.97 -30.62
N GLU A 513 -13.69 0.10 -31.63
CA GLU A 513 -14.49 0.45 -32.79
C GLU A 513 -15.98 0.18 -32.51
N ALA A 514 -16.74 1.24 -32.58
CA ALA A 514 -18.18 1.32 -32.43
C ALA A 514 -18.91 0.19 -33.14
N VAL A 515 -19.81 -0.47 -32.40
CA VAL A 515 -20.87 -1.28 -32.99
C VAL A 515 -21.80 -0.35 -33.79
N PRO A 516 -21.92 -0.47 -35.12
CA PRO A 516 -22.96 0.24 -35.84
C PRO A 516 -24.31 -0.38 -35.47
N GLU A 517 -25.22 0.44 -35.00
CA GLU A 517 -26.64 0.09 -34.92
C GLU A 517 -27.18 -0.29 -36.30
N GLY A 518 -27.84 -1.41 -36.34
CA GLY A 518 -28.78 -1.77 -37.40
C GLY A 518 -28.35 -2.89 -38.32
N VAL A 519 -28.88 -4.10 -38.08
CA VAL A 519 -29.75 -4.85 -38.99
C VAL A 519 -30.31 -6.05 -38.21
N ALA A 520 -31.60 -6.01 -37.99
CA ALA A 520 -32.41 -7.14 -37.56
C ALA A 520 -32.51 -8.22 -38.68
N GLY A 521 -32.47 -9.47 -38.30
CA GLY A 521 -33.11 -10.55 -39.03
C GLY A 521 -32.20 -11.58 -39.72
N LYS A 522 -32.09 -12.76 -39.12
CA LYS A 522 -32.69 -13.99 -39.61
C LYS A 522 -32.15 -15.23 -38.85
N ALA A 523 -33.09 -15.90 -38.24
CA ALA A 523 -32.92 -17.25 -37.76
C ALA A 523 -32.50 -18.19 -38.92
N ARG A 524 -31.60 -19.13 -38.64
CA ARG A 524 -31.56 -20.42 -39.35
C ARG A 524 -31.06 -21.50 -38.41
N SER A 525 -31.96 -22.44 -38.23
CA SER A 525 -31.75 -23.81 -37.81
C SER A 525 -30.73 -24.53 -38.70
N ASP A 526 -29.78 -25.19 -38.08
CA ASP A 526 -29.56 -26.66 -38.21
C ASP A 526 -28.53 -27.06 -37.15
#